data_985be2694797ec88de69d8a95e5b93e9
#
_entry.id   985be2694797ec88de69d8a95e5b93e9
#
_cell.length_a   1.000
_cell.length_b   1.000
_cell.length_c   1.000
_cell.angle_alpha   90.00
_cell.angle_beta   90.00
_cell.angle_gamma   90.00
#
_symmetry.space_group_name_H-M   'P 1'
#
loop_
_entity.id
_entity.type
_entity.pdbx_description
1 polymer ?
#
loop_
_entity_poly.entity_id
_entity_poly.type
_entity_poly.pdbx_seq_one_letter_code
_entity_poly.pdbx_strand_id
1 'polypeptide(L)'
;MEHTMIYKNYINGEWSEKISERGKETFDNVNPANTTKVIGQFQNSCEFCIDDAVESASEAFKTWKNVPAPKRAEILFKAAEILARDKECIAKGMTLEMGKILAETRGDVQEAIDIAYYVGGAGRRLTGETVPSELENKWSMSVRLPYGVIGMITPWNFPIAIPAWKAFPAIVAGNTVVLKPAEDTPWSVIKLAEVFHEAGLPKGVFNVVTGYGPTAGMPLVKHPKVKVISFTGSSATGHLIAKECSKLGKKYSLELGGKNSITVTENADLDLAVEGVIFGAFGTTGQRCTACSRVIIDKKVKKEFTEKLVARTESLKIGNGLEDDIDVGPLINEKALDKVERYVTSALASGDDLLTGGHRIKMNSGWFYAPTIFTDITPDNALAQEEIFGPVVAIIEYETFDEMMNIVNGTRYGLSAAIYTKDINESFKFMRDVETGLAYVNTSCIGAEVGQNFGGIKDTSPISSREAGSQM
;
A
#
# COMPACT_ATOMS: atom_id res chain seq x y z
N MET A 1 17.53 11.73 -30.43
CA MET A 1 16.33 11.36 -29.71
C MET A 1 16.61 10.01 -29.10
N GLU A 2 16.82 9.91 -27.80
CA GLU A 2 16.90 8.61 -27.12
C GLU A 2 15.53 7.95 -27.30
N HIS A 3 15.50 6.75 -27.83
CA HIS A 3 14.27 5.99 -27.99
C HIS A 3 13.75 5.60 -26.59
N THR A 4 12.67 6.21 -26.14
CA THR A 4 12.00 5.84 -24.88
C THR A 4 11.59 4.37 -24.98
N MET A 5 11.98 3.56 -24.01
CA MET A 5 11.66 2.13 -23.96
C MET A 5 10.16 1.92 -23.81
N ILE A 6 9.57 1.06 -24.65
CA ILE A 6 8.17 0.65 -24.54
C ILE A 6 8.11 -0.68 -23.78
N TYR A 7 7.47 -0.66 -22.62
CA TYR A 7 7.22 -1.85 -21.80
C TYR A 7 5.91 -2.52 -22.21
N LYS A 8 5.96 -3.82 -22.34
CA LYS A 8 4.85 -4.66 -22.80
C LYS A 8 4.15 -5.33 -21.62
N ASN A 9 2.90 -5.72 -21.79
CA ASN A 9 2.20 -6.59 -20.85
C ASN A 9 2.92 -7.95 -20.77
N TYR A 10 2.90 -8.55 -19.58
CA TYR A 10 3.40 -9.91 -19.37
C TYR A 10 2.22 -10.86 -19.30
N ILE A 11 2.01 -11.63 -20.37
CA ILE A 11 0.89 -12.55 -20.52
C ILE A 11 1.38 -13.91 -20.99
N ASN A 12 0.94 -14.97 -20.34
CA ASN A 12 1.30 -16.35 -20.69
C ASN A 12 2.81 -16.61 -20.73
N GLY A 13 3.56 -15.98 -19.81
CA GLY A 13 5.02 -16.13 -19.74
C GLY A 13 5.78 -15.41 -20.84
N GLU A 14 5.14 -14.47 -21.55
CA GLU A 14 5.73 -13.75 -22.69
C GLU A 14 5.40 -12.25 -22.60
N TRP A 15 6.30 -11.42 -23.16
CA TRP A 15 6.08 -9.98 -23.31
C TRP A 15 5.23 -9.75 -24.54
N SER A 16 3.92 -9.54 -24.33
CA SER A 16 2.92 -9.52 -25.38
C SER A 16 2.94 -8.22 -26.18
N GLU A 17 3.12 -8.33 -27.51
CA GLU A 17 2.96 -7.21 -28.45
C GLU A 17 1.50 -6.99 -28.88
N LYS A 18 0.59 -7.86 -28.44
CA LYS A 18 -0.82 -7.75 -28.78
C LYS A 18 -1.40 -6.46 -28.19
N ILE A 19 -1.32 -5.42 -28.99
CA ILE A 19 -2.08 -4.20 -28.81
C ILE A 19 -3.34 -4.43 -29.66
N SER A 20 -4.54 -4.39 -29.06
CA SER A 20 -5.75 -4.45 -29.87
C SER A 20 -5.71 -3.33 -30.92
N GLU A 21 -6.31 -3.52 -32.09
CA GLU A 21 -6.36 -2.49 -33.14
C GLU A 21 -6.93 -1.14 -32.64
N ARG A 22 -7.63 -1.15 -31.50
CA ARG A 22 -8.12 0.03 -30.76
C ARG A 22 -7.20 0.50 -29.64
N GLY A 23 -6.15 -0.27 -29.26
CA GLY A 23 -5.26 0.01 -28.14
C GLY A 23 -3.83 0.31 -28.57
N LYS A 24 -3.61 1.10 -29.62
CA LYS A 24 -2.27 1.59 -30.04
C LYS A 24 -1.70 2.66 -29.11
N GLU A 25 -2.40 3.02 -28.06
CA GLU A 25 -1.96 4.08 -27.16
C GLU A 25 -1.10 3.50 -26.04
N THR A 26 0.01 4.14 -25.83
CA THR A 26 0.84 4.02 -24.64
C THR A 26 0.60 5.23 -23.75
N PHE A 27 0.97 5.12 -22.48
CA PHE A 27 1.08 6.26 -21.60
C PHE A 27 2.50 6.37 -21.06
N ASP A 28 2.93 7.59 -20.80
CA ASP A 28 4.24 7.87 -20.25
C ASP A 28 4.24 7.67 -18.73
N ASN A 29 5.28 7.03 -18.23
CA ASN A 29 5.64 7.03 -16.82
C ASN A 29 6.77 8.03 -16.64
N VAL A 30 6.58 9.03 -15.80
CA VAL A 30 7.50 10.15 -15.61
C VAL A 30 8.10 10.15 -14.21
N ASN A 31 9.31 10.69 -14.08
CA ASN A 31 9.93 10.88 -12.77
C ASN A 31 9.26 12.06 -12.02
N PRO A 32 8.61 11.82 -10.86
CA PRO A 32 7.92 12.87 -10.11
C PRO A 32 8.86 13.94 -9.53
N ALA A 33 10.16 13.64 -9.39
CA ALA A 33 11.18 14.63 -9.01
C ALA A 33 11.64 15.51 -10.17
N ASN A 34 11.39 15.09 -11.41
CA ASN A 34 11.70 15.86 -12.63
C ASN A 34 10.81 15.36 -13.77
N THR A 35 9.66 15.97 -13.95
CA THR A 35 8.62 15.54 -14.90
C THR A 35 9.00 15.64 -16.37
N THR A 36 10.14 16.28 -16.70
CA THR A 36 10.69 16.27 -18.06
C THR A 36 11.37 14.96 -18.41
N LYS A 37 11.61 14.07 -17.41
CA LYS A 37 12.24 12.77 -17.61
C LYS A 37 11.18 11.68 -17.68
N VAL A 38 10.99 11.14 -18.89
CA VAL A 38 10.18 9.95 -19.11
C VAL A 38 11.02 8.70 -18.80
N ILE A 39 10.52 7.85 -17.88
CA ILE A 39 11.16 6.60 -17.46
C ILE A 39 10.92 5.52 -18.52
N GLY A 40 9.71 5.49 -19.04
CA GLY A 40 9.29 4.54 -20.07
C GLY A 40 7.85 4.77 -20.51
N GLN A 41 7.48 4.11 -21.59
CA GLN A 41 6.10 4.06 -22.10
C GLN A 41 5.50 2.70 -21.81
N PHE A 42 4.24 2.67 -21.40
CA PHE A 42 3.53 1.44 -21.05
C PHE A 42 2.25 1.30 -21.87
N GLN A 43 1.87 0.06 -22.14
CA GLN A 43 0.66 -0.22 -22.91
C GLN A 43 -0.59 0.29 -22.15
N ASN A 44 -1.42 1.09 -22.81
CA ASN A 44 -2.75 1.43 -22.32
C ASN A 44 -3.74 0.35 -22.74
N SER A 45 -3.83 -0.69 -21.93
CA SER A 45 -4.58 -1.89 -22.23
C SER A 45 -6.10 -1.67 -22.15
N CYS A 46 -6.81 -2.43 -22.93
CA CYS A 46 -8.27 -2.47 -22.98
C CYS A 46 -8.81 -3.85 -22.53
N GLU A 47 -10.13 -4.01 -22.63
CA GLU A 47 -10.84 -5.24 -22.26
C GLU A 47 -10.26 -6.50 -22.93
N PHE A 48 -9.88 -6.45 -24.22
CA PHE A 48 -9.30 -7.60 -24.93
C PHE A 48 -7.96 -8.07 -24.33
N CYS A 49 -7.12 -7.13 -23.83
CA CYS A 49 -5.88 -7.51 -23.16
C CYS A 49 -6.17 -8.20 -21.84
N ILE A 50 -7.21 -7.78 -21.14
CA ILE A 50 -7.69 -8.43 -19.91
C ILE A 50 -8.23 -9.82 -20.22
N ASP A 51 -9.03 -9.98 -21.28
CA ASP A 51 -9.55 -11.27 -21.71
C ASP A 51 -8.40 -12.25 -22.01
N ASP A 52 -7.40 -11.85 -22.80
CA ASP A 52 -6.22 -12.66 -23.12
C ASP A 52 -5.48 -13.10 -21.83
N ALA A 53 -5.27 -12.18 -20.88
CA ALA A 53 -4.60 -12.49 -19.63
C ALA A 53 -5.40 -13.43 -18.74
N VAL A 54 -6.73 -13.25 -18.65
CA VAL A 54 -7.60 -14.10 -17.85
C VAL A 54 -7.79 -15.47 -18.49
N GLU A 55 -7.85 -15.57 -19.83
CA GLU A 55 -7.86 -16.87 -20.52
C GLU A 55 -6.57 -17.65 -20.25
N SER A 56 -5.40 -16.98 -20.38
CA SER A 56 -4.11 -17.56 -20.04
C SER A 56 -4.07 -18.06 -18.58
N ALA A 57 -4.53 -17.24 -17.64
CA ALA A 57 -4.60 -17.60 -16.22
C ALA A 57 -5.55 -18.80 -15.98
N SER A 58 -6.70 -18.82 -16.68
CA SER A 58 -7.68 -19.92 -16.58
C SER A 58 -7.13 -21.23 -17.10
N GLU A 59 -6.38 -21.21 -18.18
CA GLU A 59 -5.75 -22.41 -18.73
C GLU A 59 -4.66 -22.92 -17.80
N ALA A 60 -3.76 -22.04 -17.34
CA ALA A 60 -2.70 -22.39 -16.39
C ALA A 60 -3.25 -22.96 -15.08
N PHE A 61 -4.39 -22.49 -14.60
CA PHE A 61 -5.04 -22.98 -13.38
C PHE A 61 -5.36 -24.48 -13.44
N LYS A 62 -5.69 -25.03 -14.61
CA LYS A 62 -6.05 -26.45 -14.75
C LYS A 62 -4.95 -27.39 -14.25
N THR A 63 -3.69 -27.00 -14.47
CA THR A 63 -2.50 -27.76 -14.06
C THR A 63 -1.91 -27.27 -12.74
N TRP A 64 -1.84 -25.93 -12.55
CA TRP A 64 -1.20 -25.30 -11.39
C TRP A 64 -1.83 -25.72 -10.06
N LYS A 65 -3.15 -25.78 -9.98
CA LYS A 65 -3.89 -26.22 -8.78
C LYS A 65 -3.47 -27.61 -8.29
N ASN A 66 -2.97 -28.48 -9.17
CA ASN A 66 -2.56 -29.84 -8.85
C ASN A 66 -1.07 -29.95 -8.46
N VAL A 67 -0.27 -28.89 -8.65
CA VAL A 67 1.12 -28.85 -8.18
C VAL A 67 1.11 -28.80 -6.64
N PRO A 68 1.84 -29.67 -5.93
CA PRO A 68 1.88 -29.64 -4.48
C PRO A 68 2.33 -28.28 -3.93
N ALA A 69 1.69 -27.79 -2.86
CA ALA A 69 1.99 -26.49 -2.28
C ALA A 69 3.49 -26.29 -1.92
N PRO A 70 4.22 -27.28 -1.37
CA PRO A 70 5.66 -27.15 -1.18
C PRO A 70 6.44 -26.89 -2.48
N LYS A 71 6.01 -27.49 -3.60
CA LYS A 71 6.65 -27.28 -4.90
C LYS A 71 6.35 -25.89 -5.48
N ARG A 72 5.12 -25.39 -5.27
CA ARG A 72 4.80 -24.01 -5.62
C ARG A 72 5.64 -23.01 -4.82
N ALA A 73 5.85 -23.30 -3.53
CA ALA A 73 6.64 -22.48 -2.61
C ALA A 73 8.13 -22.42 -2.96
N GLU A 74 8.72 -23.47 -3.56
CA GLU A 74 10.12 -23.45 -4.02
C GLU A 74 10.41 -22.32 -5.03
N ILE A 75 9.40 -21.90 -5.79
CA ILE A 75 9.51 -20.79 -6.74
C ILE A 75 9.65 -19.47 -5.99
N LEU A 76 8.95 -19.28 -4.85
CA LEU A 76 9.09 -18.07 -4.05
C LEU A 76 10.47 -17.94 -3.41
N PHE A 77 11.09 -19.05 -2.99
CA PHE A 77 12.47 -19.00 -2.49
C PHE A 77 13.43 -18.50 -3.55
N LYS A 78 13.30 -18.98 -4.80
CA LYS A 78 14.09 -18.48 -5.94
C LYS A 78 13.78 -17.01 -6.23
N ALA A 79 12.50 -16.61 -6.19
CA ALA A 79 12.11 -15.22 -6.38
C ALA A 79 12.73 -14.32 -5.31
N ALA A 80 12.79 -14.76 -4.04
CA ALA A 80 13.45 -14.03 -2.95
C ALA A 80 14.95 -13.83 -3.22
N GLU A 81 15.64 -14.88 -3.69
CA GLU A 81 17.08 -14.80 -4.05
C GLU A 81 17.33 -13.81 -5.20
N ILE A 82 16.48 -13.83 -6.23
CA ILE A 82 16.57 -12.90 -7.36
C ILE A 82 16.27 -11.46 -6.92
N LEU A 83 15.21 -11.25 -6.12
CA LEU A 83 14.89 -9.94 -5.54
C LEU A 83 16.06 -9.41 -4.68
N ALA A 84 16.69 -10.28 -3.88
CA ALA A 84 17.84 -9.91 -3.06
C ALA A 84 19.05 -9.53 -3.90
N ARG A 85 19.34 -10.30 -4.98
CA ARG A 85 20.40 -10.01 -5.96
C ARG A 85 20.20 -8.64 -6.63
N ASP A 86 18.96 -8.35 -7.04
CA ASP A 86 18.64 -7.18 -7.87
C ASP A 86 18.11 -6.00 -7.05
N LYS A 87 18.09 -6.11 -5.70
CA LYS A 87 17.49 -5.16 -4.76
C LYS A 87 17.88 -3.72 -5.07
N GLU A 88 19.14 -3.43 -5.24
CA GLU A 88 19.63 -2.06 -5.44
C GLU A 88 19.16 -1.48 -6.78
N CYS A 89 19.16 -2.29 -7.83
CA CYS A 89 18.67 -1.89 -9.15
C CYS A 89 17.17 -1.59 -9.12
N ILE A 90 16.39 -2.48 -8.50
CA ILE A 90 14.94 -2.33 -8.37
C ILE A 90 14.61 -1.12 -7.49
N ALA A 91 15.29 -0.92 -6.36
CA ALA A 91 15.09 0.21 -5.48
C ALA A 91 15.35 1.56 -6.17
N LYS A 92 16.45 1.68 -6.92
CA LYS A 92 16.74 2.90 -7.71
C LYS A 92 15.69 3.17 -8.77
N GLY A 93 15.25 2.15 -9.50
CA GLY A 93 14.18 2.31 -10.49
C GLY A 93 12.86 2.72 -9.85
N MET A 94 12.53 2.16 -8.70
CA MET A 94 11.34 2.54 -7.93
C MET A 94 11.43 3.99 -7.42
N THR A 95 12.59 4.46 -6.96
CA THR A 95 12.79 5.87 -6.59
C THR A 95 12.54 6.79 -7.78
N LEU A 96 13.01 6.43 -8.97
CA LEU A 96 12.74 7.18 -10.19
C LEU A 96 11.25 7.22 -10.53
N GLU A 97 10.54 6.11 -10.36
CA GLU A 97 9.14 5.95 -10.75
C GLU A 97 8.17 6.59 -9.74
N MET A 98 8.42 6.37 -8.44
CA MET A 98 7.48 6.76 -7.37
C MET A 98 7.91 8.02 -6.61
N GLY A 99 9.20 8.34 -6.61
CA GLY A 99 9.75 9.53 -5.94
C GLY A 99 10.17 9.33 -4.48
N LYS A 100 9.89 8.20 -3.83
CA LYS A 100 10.39 7.88 -2.49
C LYS A 100 11.90 7.95 -2.43
N ILE A 101 12.45 8.32 -1.28
CA ILE A 101 13.90 8.27 -1.05
C ILE A 101 14.43 6.84 -1.14
N LEU A 102 15.69 6.69 -1.52
CA LEU A 102 16.30 5.38 -1.78
C LEU A 102 16.28 4.44 -0.55
N ALA A 103 16.37 4.99 0.66
CA ALA A 103 16.25 4.21 1.89
C ALA A 103 14.89 3.51 2.01
N GLU A 104 13.80 4.20 1.63
CA GLU A 104 12.44 3.66 1.68
C GLU A 104 12.16 2.66 0.56
N THR A 105 12.69 2.89 -0.65
CA THR A 105 12.53 1.93 -1.74
C THR A 105 13.33 0.66 -1.52
N ARG A 106 14.49 0.74 -0.87
CA ARG A 106 15.23 -0.44 -0.37
C ARG A 106 14.40 -1.22 0.66
N GLY A 107 13.65 -0.53 1.52
CA GLY A 107 12.71 -1.14 2.47
C GLY A 107 11.55 -1.86 1.75
N ASP A 108 10.95 -1.24 0.75
CA ASP A 108 9.87 -1.82 -0.05
C ASP A 108 10.31 -3.13 -0.74
N VAL A 109 11.51 -3.14 -1.35
CA VAL A 109 12.04 -4.38 -1.95
C VAL A 109 12.40 -5.41 -0.88
N GLN A 110 12.93 -4.98 0.29
CA GLN A 110 13.21 -5.89 1.39
C GLN A 110 11.93 -6.58 1.88
N GLU A 111 10.86 -5.85 2.00
CA GLU A 111 9.57 -6.40 2.41
C GLU A 111 9.07 -7.47 1.42
N ALA A 112 9.24 -7.26 0.12
CA ALA A 112 8.91 -8.27 -0.88
C ALA A 112 9.81 -9.53 -0.76
N ILE A 113 11.08 -9.38 -0.40
CA ILE A 113 12.01 -10.49 -0.12
C ILE A 113 11.50 -11.27 1.11
N ASP A 114 11.20 -10.57 2.19
CA ASP A 114 10.79 -11.18 3.46
C ASP A 114 9.45 -11.91 3.33
N ILE A 115 8.48 -11.32 2.62
CA ILE A 115 7.19 -12.00 2.35
C ILE A 115 7.37 -13.22 1.45
N ALA A 116 8.32 -13.20 0.50
CA ALA A 116 8.60 -14.38 -0.33
C ALA A 116 9.12 -15.55 0.51
N TYR A 117 10.01 -15.30 1.46
CA TYR A 117 10.48 -16.32 2.40
C TYR A 117 9.37 -16.77 3.36
N TYR A 118 8.61 -15.85 3.92
CA TYR A 118 7.54 -16.16 4.86
C TYR A 118 6.45 -17.01 4.22
N VAL A 119 5.93 -16.60 3.07
CA VAL A 119 4.89 -17.32 2.31
C VAL A 119 5.45 -18.61 1.70
N GLY A 120 6.70 -18.61 1.24
CA GLY A 120 7.39 -19.81 0.80
C GLY A 120 7.42 -20.86 1.92
N GLY A 121 7.74 -20.45 3.15
CA GLY A 121 7.65 -21.33 4.33
C GLY A 121 6.22 -21.83 4.62
N ALA A 122 5.20 -21.02 4.33
CA ALA A 122 3.80 -21.38 4.53
C ALA A 122 3.31 -22.50 3.61
N GLY A 123 3.95 -22.73 2.46
CA GLY A 123 3.60 -23.83 1.55
C GLY A 123 3.60 -25.21 2.19
N ARG A 124 4.33 -25.41 3.29
CA ARG A 124 4.31 -26.65 4.09
C ARG A 124 3.34 -26.60 5.27
N ARG A 125 2.63 -25.51 5.47
CA ARG A 125 1.70 -25.27 6.58
C ARG A 125 0.28 -24.92 6.10
N LEU A 126 -0.04 -25.15 4.84
CA LEU A 126 -1.41 -25.07 4.31
C LEU A 126 -2.20 -26.31 4.78
N THR A 127 -2.51 -26.34 6.07
CA THR A 127 -3.19 -27.47 6.71
C THR A 127 -4.70 -27.35 6.58
N GLY A 128 -5.39 -28.49 6.65
CA GLY A 128 -6.81 -28.60 6.96
C GLY A 128 -6.99 -29.14 8.38
N GLU A 129 -8.21 -29.49 8.71
CA GLU A 129 -8.59 -30.05 10.00
C GLU A 129 -9.08 -31.48 9.83
N THR A 130 -8.78 -32.37 10.79
CA THR A 130 -9.38 -33.67 10.92
C THR A 130 -10.15 -33.68 12.22
N VAL A 131 -11.45 -33.95 12.14
CA VAL A 131 -12.35 -33.96 13.30
C VAL A 131 -13.02 -35.34 13.46
N PRO A 132 -13.36 -35.74 14.69
CA PRO A 132 -14.12 -36.97 14.92
C PRO A 132 -15.47 -36.96 14.19
N SER A 133 -15.90 -38.11 13.70
CA SER A 133 -17.26 -38.28 13.17
C SER A 133 -18.15 -38.86 14.26
N GLU A 134 -19.42 -38.46 14.30
CA GLU A 134 -20.45 -39.08 15.14
C GLU A 134 -20.89 -40.42 14.61
N LEU A 135 -20.48 -40.79 13.39
CA LEU A 135 -20.84 -42.04 12.74
C LEU A 135 -19.68 -43.03 12.75
N GLU A 136 -19.97 -44.28 13.00
CA GLU A 136 -18.99 -45.38 12.96
C GLU A 136 -18.35 -45.50 11.56
N ASN A 137 -17.05 -45.86 11.54
CA ASN A 137 -16.26 -46.07 10.32
C ASN A 137 -16.16 -44.85 9.40
N LYS A 138 -16.23 -43.62 9.95
CA LYS A 138 -16.09 -42.39 9.21
C LYS A 138 -14.99 -41.47 9.77
N TRP A 139 -14.32 -40.81 8.87
CA TRP A 139 -13.40 -39.72 9.15
C TRP A 139 -13.97 -38.45 8.54
N SER A 140 -13.86 -37.33 9.25
CA SER A 140 -14.24 -36.01 8.74
C SER A 140 -13.00 -35.15 8.62
N MET A 141 -12.79 -34.56 7.45
CA MET A 141 -11.65 -33.67 7.22
C MET A 141 -12.02 -32.50 6.35
N SER A 142 -11.36 -31.37 6.55
CA SER A 142 -11.37 -30.21 5.64
C SER A 142 -10.04 -30.12 4.88
N VAL A 143 -10.10 -29.65 3.64
CA VAL A 143 -8.93 -29.34 2.82
C VAL A 143 -9.08 -27.95 2.22
N ARG A 144 -7.97 -27.22 2.12
CA ARG A 144 -7.94 -25.90 1.45
C ARG A 144 -7.82 -26.09 -0.06
N LEU A 145 -8.73 -25.49 -0.81
CA LEU A 145 -8.74 -25.51 -2.27
C LEU A 145 -8.57 -24.10 -2.83
N PRO A 146 -7.84 -23.93 -3.95
CA PRO A 146 -7.72 -22.64 -4.62
C PRO A 146 -9.03 -22.21 -5.26
N TYR A 147 -9.26 -20.90 -5.34
CA TYR A 147 -10.45 -20.30 -5.96
C TYR A 147 -10.42 -20.33 -7.48
N GLY A 148 -9.24 -20.17 -8.09
CA GLY A 148 -9.07 -20.05 -9.53
C GLY A 148 -8.29 -18.82 -9.94
N VAL A 149 -8.81 -18.03 -10.87
CA VAL A 149 -8.20 -16.77 -11.29
C VAL A 149 -8.51 -15.66 -10.29
N ILE A 150 -7.46 -15.03 -9.77
CA ILE A 150 -7.52 -13.88 -8.89
C ILE A 150 -7.17 -12.62 -9.68
N GLY A 151 -8.08 -11.64 -9.70
CA GLY A 151 -7.81 -10.30 -10.21
C GLY A 151 -7.23 -9.42 -9.10
N MET A 152 -6.09 -8.81 -9.37
CA MET A 152 -5.41 -7.92 -8.41
C MET A 152 -5.26 -6.53 -9.01
N ILE A 153 -5.59 -5.51 -8.19
CA ILE A 153 -5.41 -4.10 -8.56
C ILE A 153 -4.67 -3.44 -7.41
N THR A 154 -3.46 -2.92 -7.69
CA THR A 154 -2.54 -2.43 -6.67
C THR A 154 -2.26 -0.94 -6.81
N PRO A 155 -1.99 -0.23 -5.69
CA PRO A 155 -1.70 1.18 -5.69
C PRO A 155 -0.24 1.45 -6.08
N TRP A 156 0.11 2.72 -6.15
CA TRP A 156 1.42 3.21 -6.58
C TRP A 156 2.42 3.43 -5.42
N ASN A 157 1.96 3.49 -4.16
CA ASN A 157 2.81 3.92 -3.06
C ASN A 157 3.78 2.83 -2.52
N PHE A 158 3.45 1.55 -2.69
CA PHE A 158 4.32 0.39 -2.43
C PHE A 158 4.26 -0.58 -3.61
N PRO A 159 4.90 -0.23 -4.74
CA PRO A 159 4.65 -0.89 -6.02
C PRO A 159 5.31 -2.26 -6.18
N ILE A 160 6.12 -2.71 -5.22
CA ILE A 160 6.66 -4.08 -5.15
C ILE A 160 6.08 -4.83 -3.94
N ALA A 161 6.07 -4.24 -2.76
CA ALA A 161 5.62 -4.91 -1.54
C ALA A 161 4.14 -5.31 -1.61
N ILE A 162 3.23 -4.39 -1.97
CA ILE A 162 1.80 -4.71 -2.03
C ILE A 162 1.47 -5.77 -3.10
N PRO A 163 2.00 -5.69 -4.35
CA PRO A 163 1.90 -6.81 -5.28
C PRO A 163 2.41 -8.15 -4.73
N ALA A 164 3.54 -8.14 -4.01
CA ALA A 164 4.10 -9.34 -3.38
C ALA A 164 3.17 -9.88 -2.28
N TRP A 165 2.65 -9.04 -1.40
CA TRP A 165 1.70 -9.43 -0.35
C TRP A 165 0.46 -10.13 -0.90
N LYS A 166 0.00 -9.73 -2.07
CA LYS A 166 -1.19 -10.30 -2.71
C LYS A 166 -0.87 -11.53 -3.56
N ALA A 167 0.14 -11.42 -4.44
CA ALA A 167 0.42 -12.45 -5.42
C ALA A 167 1.07 -13.70 -4.82
N PHE A 168 2.02 -13.56 -3.89
CA PHE A 168 2.77 -14.68 -3.36
C PHE A 168 1.87 -15.69 -2.63
N PRO A 169 1.01 -15.28 -1.68
CA PRO A 169 0.10 -16.24 -1.04
C PRO A 169 -0.93 -16.83 -2.02
N ALA A 170 -1.44 -16.04 -2.97
CA ALA A 170 -2.36 -16.56 -3.99
C ALA A 170 -1.71 -17.67 -4.82
N ILE A 171 -0.46 -17.47 -5.26
CA ILE A 171 0.32 -18.43 -6.05
C ILE A 171 0.59 -19.70 -5.23
N VAL A 172 1.06 -19.57 -3.98
CA VAL A 172 1.34 -20.74 -3.11
C VAL A 172 0.07 -21.50 -2.77
N ALA A 173 -1.06 -20.80 -2.59
CA ALA A 173 -2.36 -21.44 -2.40
C ALA A 173 -2.87 -22.19 -3.65
N GLY A 174 -2.24 -22.00 -4.82
CA GLY A 174 -2.58 -22.72 -6.08
C GLY A 174 -3.50 -21.94 -6.99
N ASN A 175 -3.70 -20.64 -6.75
CA ASN A 175 -4.42 -19.74 -7.65
C ASN A 175 -3.52 -19.25 -8.77
N THR A 176 -4.13 -18.70 -9.80
CA THR A 176 -3.47 -17.94 -10.86
C THR A 176 -3.86 -16.47 -10.77
N VAL A 177 -3.00 -15.58 -11.25
CA VAL A 177 -3.10 -14.14 -11.00
C VAL A 177 -3.11 -13.35 -12.29
N VAL A 178 -4.00 -12.37 -12.38
CA VAL A 178 -3.96 -11.27 -13.33
C VAL A 178 -3.86 -9.98 -12.52
N LEU A 179 -2.74 -9.27 -12.64
CA LEU A 179 -2.44 -8.06 -11.87
C LEU A 179 -2.45 -6.83 -12.78
N LYS A 180 -3.23 -5.81 -12.37
CA LYS A 180 -3.18 -4.45 -12.92
C LYS A 180 -2.50 -3.52 -11.92
N PRO A 181 -1.27 -3.06 -12.19
CA PRO A 181 -0.63 -2.03 -11.35
C PRO A 181 -1.29 -0.66 -11.52
N ALA A 182 -1.02 0.25 -10.59
CA ALA A 182 -1.31 1.67 -10.82
C ALA A 182 -0.58 2.18 -12.06
N GLU A 183 -1.20 3.10 -12.79
CA GLU A 183 -0.62 3.73 -13.97
C GLU A 183 0.60 4.60 -13.65
N ASP A 184 0.71 5.07 -12.41
CA ASP A 184 1.85 5.86 -11.94
C ASP A 184 3.09 5.01 -11.64
N THR A 185 2.95 3.68 -11.41
CA THR A 185 4.08 2.80 -11.04
C THR A 185 4.03 1.42 -11.70
N PRO A 186 3.91 1.34 -13.03
CA PRO A 186 3.85 0.06 -13.72
C PRO A 186 5.22 -0.65 -13.83
N TRP A 187 6.34 0.11 -13.86
CA TRP A 187 7.69 -0.42 -14.03
C TRP A 187 8.09 -1.41 -12.93
N SER A 188 7.79 -1.06 -11.68
CA SER A 188 8.09 -1.91 -10.53
C SER A 188 7.41 -3.28 -10.62
N VAL A 189 6.15 -3.33 -11.09
CA VAL A 189 5.42 -4.59 -11.25
C VAL A 189 5.94 -5.39 -12.47
N ILE A 190 6.39 -4.71 -13.53
CA ILE A 190 7.08 -5.39 -14.65
C ILE A 190 8.36 -6.07 -14.14
N LYS A 191 9.13 -5.43 -13.23
CA LYS A 191 10.30 -6.06 -12.60
C LYS A 191 9.92 -7.30 -11.77
N LEU A 192 8.80 -7.26 -11.06
CA LEU A 192 8.29 -8.44 -10.36
C LEU A 192 7.93 -9.59 -11.34
N ALA A 193 7.39 -9.26 -12.52
CA ALA A 193 7.13 -10.26 -13.56
C ALA A 193 8.43 -10.86 -14.12
N GLU A 194 9.48 -10.05 -14.31
CA GLU A 194 10.80 -10.53 -14.69
C GLU A 194 11.39 -11.50 -13.64
N VAL A 195 11.25 -11.16 -12.36
CA VAL A 195 11.67 -12.03 -11.24
C VAL A 195 10.95 -13.37 -11.28
N PHE A 196 9.65 -13.40 -11.47
CA PHE A 196 8.88 -14.64 -11.58
C PHE A 196 9.25 -15.45 -12.82
N HIS A 197 9.50 -14.77 -13.95
CA HIS A 197 9.95 -15.41 -15.17
C HIS A 197 11.29 -16.14 -14.95
N GLU A 198 12.28 -15.47 -14.37
CA GLU A 198 13.59 -16.04 -14.06
C GLU A 198 13.50 -17.14 -12.97
N ALA A 199 12.62 -16.98 -11.96
CA ALA A 199 12.39 -17.99 -10.93
C ALA A 199 11.77 -19.29 -11.49
N GLY A 200 11.30 -19.29 -12.74
CA GLY A 200 10.71 -20.44 -13.40
C GLY A 200 9.25 -20.68 -13.06
N LEU A 201 8.49 -19.61 -12.74
CA LEU A 201 7.04 -19.71 -12.56
C LEU A 201 6.40 -20.15 -13.90
N PRO A 202 5.52 -21.18 -13.91
CA PRO A 202 4.89 -21.65 -15.14
C PRO A 202 4.11 -20.56 -15.87
N LYS A 203 4.13 -20.62 -17.21
CA LYS A 203 3.40 -19.68 -18.08
C LYS A 203 1.93 -19.57 -17.65
N GLY A 204 1.39 -18.34 -17.64
CA GLY A 204 0.01 -18.04 -17.31
C GLY A 204 -0.34 -18.03 -15.80
N VAL A 205 0.55 -18.49 -14.90
CA VAL A 205 0.27 -18.45 -13.45
C VAL A 205 0.27 -17.01 -12.92
N PHE A 206 1.13 -16.15 -13.44
CA PHE A 206 1.17 -14.73 -13.13
C PHE A 206 1.16 -13.93 -14.43
N ASN A 207 0.25 -12.97 -14.53
CA ASN A 207 0.07 -12.11 -15.70
C ASN A 207 -0.04 -10.65 -15.23
N VAL A 208 0.58 -9.73 -15.98
CA VAL A 208 0.55 -8.29 -15.72
C VAL A 208 -0.03 -7.56 -16.91
N VAL A 209 -1.05 -6.75 -16.66
CA VAL A 209 -1.69 -5.91 -17.68
C VAL A 209 -1.68 -4.46 -17.20
N THR A 210 -0.94 -3.60 -17.89
CA THR A 210 -0.85 -2.16 -17.61
C THR A 210 -2.03 -1.41 -18.26
N GLY A 211 -2.39 -0.25 -17.73
CA GLY A 211 -3.51 0.57 -18.21
C GLY A 211 -4.26 1.27 -17.10
N TYR A 212 -5.24 2.08 -17.47
CA TYR A 212 -6.03 2.85 -16.53
C TYR A 212 -7.14 2.03 -15.85
N GLY A 213 -7.62 2.53 -14.70
CA GLY A 213 -8.71 1.89 -13.94
C GLY A 213 -9.96 1.58 -14.78
N PRO A 214 -10.53 2.55 -15.53
CA PRO A 214 -11.73 2.33 -16.34
C PRO A 214 -11.54 1.34 -17.50
N THR A 215 -10.35 1.31 -18.14
CA THR A 215 -10.11 0.55 -19.38
C THR A 215 -9.53 -0.84 -19.16
N ALA A 216 -8.77 -1.05 -18.07
CA ALA A 216 -8.18 -2.33 -17.71
C ALA A 216 -8.66 -2.84 -16.33
N GLY A 217 -8.78 -1.98 -15.33
CA GLY A 217 -9.18 -2.39 -13.98
C GLY A 217 -10.63 -2.86 -13.90
N MET A 218 -11.58 -2.08 -14.42
CA MET A 218 -12.99 -2.43 -14.36
C MET A 218 -13.35 -3.65 -15.22
N PRO A 219 -12.82 -3.85 -16.45
CA PRO A 219 -12.94 -5.12 -17.16
C PRO A 219 -12.44 -6.31 -16.37
N LEU A 220 -11.28 -6.21 -15.67
CA LEU A 220 -10.77 -7.27 -14.79
C LEU A 220 -11.78 -7.61 -13.67
N VAL A 221 -12.34 -6.58 -13.01
CA VAL A 221 -13.37 -6.77 -11.96
C VAL A 221 -14.59 -7.50 -12.50
N LYS A 222 -15.04 -7.14 -13.71
CA LYS A 222 -16.26 -7.68 -14.33
C LYS A 222 -16.09 -9.04 -15.00
N HIS A 223 -14.86 -9.45 -15.32
CA HIS A 223 -14.61 -10.66 -16.12
C HIS A 223 -15.15 -11.93 -15.44
N PRO A 224 -16.00 -12.76 -16.10
CA PRO A 224 -16.73 -13.86 -15.46
C PRO A 224 -15.85 -14.98 -14.88
N LYS A 225 -14.65 -15.20 -15.46
CA LYS A 225 -13.72 -16.22 -15.00
C LYS A 225 -12.89 -15.77 -13.77
N VAL A 226 -12.83 -14.48 -13.47
CA VAL A 226 -12.18 -13.97 -12.25
C VAL A 226 -13.09 -14.25 -11.05
N LYS A 227 -12.58 -14.96 -10.06
CA LYS A 227 -13.36 -15.45 -8.91
C LYS A 227 -13.23 -14.56 -7.66
N VAL A 228 -12.08 -13.93 -7.51
CA VAL A 228 -11.77 -13.05 -6.37
C VAL A 228 -11.13 -11.79 -6.91
N ILE A 229 -11.47 -10.64 -6.34
CA ILE A 229 -10.78 -9.38 -6.55
C ILE A 229 -10.03 -8.99 -5.26
N SER A 230 -8.72 -8.77 -5.36
CA SER A 230 -7.93 -8.17 -4.30
C SER A 230 -7.53 -6.76 -4.71
N PHE A 231 -8.00 -5.77 -3.97
CA PHE A 231 -7.81 -4.35 -4.26
C PHE A 231 -7.19 -3.63 -3.07
N THR A 232 -6.18 -2.81 -3.34
CA THR A 232 -5.68 -1.80 -2.42
C THR A 232 -5.65 -0.45 -3.13
N GLY A 233 -6.22 0.58 -2.50
CA GLY A 233 -6.29 1.92 -3.08
C GLY A 233 -7.31 2.83 -2.40
N SER A 234 -7.85 3.82 -3.13
CA SER A 234 -8.77 4.80 -2.57
C SER A 234 -10.12 4.20 -2.16
N SER A 235 -10.72 4.73 -1.09
CA SER A 235 -12.04 4.30 -0.60
C SER A 235 -13.13 4.41 -1.67
N ALA A 236 -13.13 5.48 -2.47
CA ALA A 236 -14.11 5.68 -3.54
C ALA A 236 -14.05 4.55 -4.59
N THR A 237 -12.84 4.16 -5.03
CA THR A 237 -12.65 3.06 -5.98
C THR A 237 -12.98 1.71 -5.34
N GLY A 238 -12.60 1.50 -4.08
CA GLY A 238 -12.91 0.26 -3.36
C GLY A 238 -14.42 0.03 -3.24
N HIS A 239 -15.19 1.05 -2.88
CA HIS A 239 -16.65 0.96 -2.82
C HIS A 239 -17.28 0.66 -4.20
N LEU A 240 -16.74 1.23 -5.28
CA LEU A 240 -17.19 0.91 -6.64
C LEU A 240 -16.92 -0.57 -6.97
N ILE A 241 -15.74 -1.08 -6.66
CA ILE A 241 -15.35 -2.48 -6.86
C ILE A 241 -16.23 -3.41 -6.01
N ALA A 242 -16.46 -3.10 -4.74
CA ALA A 242 -17.33 -3.87 -3.85
C ALA A 242 -18.75 -4.00 -4.43
N LYS A 243 -19.29 -2.87 -4.92
CA LYS A 243 -20.61 -2.84 -5.57
C LYS A 243 -20.68 -3.76 -6.78
N GLU A 244 -19.68 -3.73 -7.65
CA GLU A 244 -19.64 -4.58 -8.84
C GLU A 244 -19.43 -6.06 -8.49
N CYS A 245 -18.51 -6.36 -7.56
CA CYS A 245 -18.29 -7.73 -7.08
C CYS A 245 -19.54 -8.33 -6.43
N SER A 246 -20.26 -7.55 -5.61
CA SER A 246 -21.51 -8.00 -4.97
C SER A 246 -22.59 -8.34 -6.01
N LYS A 247 -22.75 -7.54 -7.07
CA LYS A 247 -23.68 -7.83 -8.17
C LYS A 247 -23.34 -9.14 -8.89
N LEU A 248 -22.06 -9.46 -9.00
CA LEU A 248 -21.56 -10.62 -9.74
C LEU A 248 -21.34 -11.85 -8.87
N GLY A 249 -21.64 -11.77 -7.56
CA GLY A 249 -21.42 -12.86 -6.60
C GLY A 249 -19.94 -13.22 -6.42
N LYS A 250 -19.01 -12.27 -6.66
CA LYS A 250 -17.56 -12.50 -6.51
C LYS A 250 -17.10 -12.21 -5.09
N LYS A 251 -16.09 -12.95 -4.65
CA LYS A 251 -15.36 -12.58 -3.44
C LYS A 251 -14.45 -11.39 -3.70
N TYR A 252 -14.22 -10.59 -2.67
CA TYR A 252 -13.29 -9.47 -2.75
C TYR A 252 -12.60 -9.21 -1.41
N SER A 253 -11.40 -8.66 -1.48
CA SER A 253 -10.63 -8.14 -0.36
C SER A 253 -10.27 -6.70 -0.68
N LEU A 254 -10.52 -5.79 0.27
CA LEU A 254 -10.31 -4.36 0.09
C LEU A 254 -9.47 -3.82 1.24
N GLU A 255 -8.36 -3.18 0.89
CA GLU A 255 -7.60 -2.33 1.80
C GLU A 255 -7.62 -0.90 1.24
N LEU A 256 -8.18 0.01 2.03
CA LEU A 256 -8.53 1.36 1.57
C LEU A 256 -7.76 2.43 2.37
N GLY A 257 -8.28 3.65 2.37
CA GLY A 257 -7.66 4.79 3.04
C GLY A 257 -7.61 4.68 4.56
N GLY A 258 -6.87 5.59 5.16
CA GLY A 258 -6.70 5.71 6.60
C GLY A 258 -6.68 7.17 7.06
N LYS A 259 -6.93 7.39 8.37
CA LYS A 259 -6.75 8.67 9.06
C LYS A 259 -6.07 8.43 10.39
N ASN A 260 -4.84 7.98 10.32
CA ASN A 260 -4.12 7.43 11.46
C ASN A 260 -3.62 8.53 12.40
N SER A 261 -3.43 8.14 13.65
CA SER A 261 -2.98 9.05 14.70
C SER A 261 -1.75 8.54 15.43
N ILE A 262 -0.93 9.49 15.89
CA ILE A 262 0.03 9.29 16.95
C ILE A 262 -0.44 10.10 18.16
N THR A 263 -0.65 9.41 19.26
CA THR A 263 -1.03 10.03 20.55
C THR A 263 0.23 10.24 21.38
N VAL A 264 0.35 11.45 21.97
CA VAL A 264 1.46 11.81 22.85
C VAL A 264 0.88 12.19 24.20
N THR A 265 1.14 11.35 25.24
CA THR A 265 0.67 11.60 26.60
C THR A 265 1.64 12.47 27.39
N GLU A 266 1.23 12.98 28.56
CA GLU A 266 2.12 13.69 29.48
C GLU A 266 3.30 12.83 29.95
N ASN A 267 3.17 11.50 29.89
CA ASN A 267 4.17 10.52 30.29
C ASN A 267 5.08 10.09 29.11
N ALA A 268 4.95 10.70 27.93
CA ALA A 268 5.72 10.32 26.74
C ALA A 268 7.20 10.73 26.86
N ASP A 269 8.04 10.03 26.11
CA ASP A 269 9.34 10.53 25.71
C ASP A 269 9.13 11.45 24.49
N LEU A 270 9.22 12.75 24.70
CA LEU A 270 8.88 13.72 23.67
C LEU A 270 9.84 13.68 22.48
N ASP A 271 11.13 13.44 22.70
CA ASP A 271 12.11 13.37 21.60
C ASP A 271 11.85 12.12 20.75
N LEU A 272 11.58 10.98 21.39
CA LEU A 272 11.19 9.76 20.69
C LEU A 272 9.86 9.94 19.92
N ALA A 273 8.90 10.62 20.51
CA ALA A 273 7.60 10.88 19.89
C ALA A 273 7.73 11.83 18.68
N VAL A 274 8.59 12.85 18.75
CA VAL A 274 8.88 13.76 17.62
C VAL A 274 9.43 12.97 16.43
N GLU A 275 10.48 12.16 16.63
CA GLU A 275 11.04 11.35 15.53
C GLU A 275 10.01 10.35 14.97
N GLY A 276 9.16 9.77 15.84
CA GLY A 276 8.07 8.90 15.42
C GLY A 276 7.02 9.60 14.55
N VAL A 277 6.68 10.86 14.86
CA VAL A 277 5.78 11.69 14.04
C VAL A 277 6.46 12.09 12.73
N ILE A 278 7.72 12.55 12.76
CA ILE A 278 8.48 12.90 11.55
C ILE A 278 8.49 11.75 10.55
N PHE A 279 8.87 10.56 11.02
CA PHE A 279 8.90 9.37 10.17
C PHE A 279 7.50 8.96 9.70
N GLY A 280 6.51 8.98 10.61
CA GLY A 280 5.13 8.59 10.30
C GLY A 280 4.42 9.53 9.35
N ALA A 281 4.64 10.84 9.48
CA ALA A 281 3.92 11.86 8.74
C ALA A 281 4.58 12.24 7.42
N PHE A 282 5.91 12.31 7.38
CA PHE A 282 6.66 12.85 6.25
C PHE A 282 7.44 11.78 5.47
N GLY A 283 7.64 10.59 6.05
CA GLY A 283 8.13 9.44 5.31
C GLY A 283 7.22 9.14 4.12
N THR A 284 7.80 8.80 2.97
CA THR A 284 7.12 8.65 1.68
C THR A 284 6.25 9.88 1.33
N THR A 285 6.64 11.07 1.83
CA THR A 285 5.91 12.33 1.63
C THR A 285 4.45 12.26 2.13
N GLY A 286 4.21 11.50 3.23
CA GLY A 286 2.87 11.26 3.77
C GLY A 286 1.97 10.38 2.89
N GLN A 287 2.52 9.73 1.87
CA GLN A 287 1.77 8.94 0.88
C GLN A 287 1.66 7.45 1.27
N ARG A 288 1.39 7.19 2.55
CA ARG A 288 1.13 5.84 3.08
C ARG A 288 -0.30 5.75 3.62
N CYS A 289 -0.93 4.61 3.44
CA CYS A 289 -2.23 4.35 4.06
C CYS A 289 -2.15 4.43 5.60
N THR A 290 -0.99 4.10 6.19
CA THR A 290 -0.68 4.18 7.62
C THR A 290 -0.05 5.51 8.05
N ALA A 291 0.14 6.50 7.16
CA ALA A 291 0.80 7.77 7.51
C ALA A 291 0.12 8.46 8.70
N CYS A 292 0.93 9.01 9.60
CA CYS A 292 0.47 9.86 10.68
C CYS A 292 -0.07 11.18 10.10
N SER A 293 -1.35 11.37 10.15
CA SER A 293 -1.99 12.61 9.69
C SER A 293 -2.65 13.40 10.82
N ARG A 294 -2.73 12.81 12.02
CA ARG A 294 -3.22 13.44 13.25
C ARG A 294 -2.23 13.17 14.38
N VAL A 295 -1.79 14.23 15.05
CA VAL A 295 -1.12 14.14 16.34
C VAL A 295 -2.13 14.53 17.42
N ILE A 296 -2.42 13.60 18.33
CA ILE A 296 -3.36 13.81 19.44
C ILE A 296 -2.53 13.96 20.71
N ILE A 297 -2.50 15.16 21.29
CA ILE A 297 -1.50 15.54 22.29
C ILE A 297 -2.11 16.00 23.59
N ASP A 298 -1.55 15.53 24.72
CA ASP A 298 -1.89 16.05 26.04
C ASP A 298 -1.54 17.54 26.15
N LYS A 299 -2.49 18.36 26.60
CA LYS A 299 -2.35 19.80 26.78
C LYS A 299 -1.11 20.21 27.56
N LYS A 300 -0.70 19.41 28.54
CA LYS A 300 0.44 19.70 29.43
C LYS A 300 1.77 19.72 28.69
N VAL A 301 1.91 18.92 27.64
CA VAL A 301 3.18 18.76 26.88
C VAL A 301 3.10 19.35 25.48
N LYS A 302 1.94 19.85 25.06
CA LYS A 302 1.68 20.37 23.71
C LYS A 302 2.71 21.43 23.29
N LYS A 303 2.98 22.41 24.13
CA LYS A 303 3.88 23.51 23.77
C LYS A 303 5.28 23.00 23.45
N GLU A 304 5.89 22.26 24.39
CA GLU A 304 7.24 21.75 24.23
C GLU A 304 7.36 20.79 23.02
N PHE A 305 6.38 19.89 22.88
CA PHE A 305 6.36 18.95 21.77
C PHE A 305 6.23 19.67 20.41
N THR A 306 5.33 20.64 20.32
CA THR A 306 5.07 21.39 19.07
C THR A 306 6.30 22.19 18.64
N GLU A 307 6.98 22.87 19.58
CA GLU A 307 8.22 23.59 19.30
C GLU A 307 9.31 22.65 18.74
N LYS A 308 9.50 21.47 19.35
CA LYS A 308 10.45 20.45 18.88
C LYS A 308 10.05 19.89 17.50
N LEU A 309 8.77 19.59 17.30
CA LEU A 309 8.27 19.03 16.04
C LEU A 309 8.45 20.00 14.87
N VAL A 310 8.12 21.30 15.08
CA VAL A 310 8.31 22.33 14.06
C VAL A 310 9.79 22.47 13.71
N ALA A 311 10.65 22.63 14.71
CA ALA A 311 12.09 22.77 14.49
C ALA A 311 12.68 21.56 13.71
N ARG A 312 12.26 20.35 14.07
CA ARG A 312 12.69 19.11 13.38
C ARG A 312 12.14 19.05 11.93
N THR A 313 10.89 19.46 11.72
CA THR A 313 10.25 19.49 10.40
C THR A 313 10.96 20.46 9.47
N GLU A 314 11.33 21.66 9.95
CA GLU A 314 12.04 22.69 9.17
C GLU A 314 13.47 22.26 8.81
N SER A 315 14.06 21.33 9.55
CA SER A 315 15.38 20.77 9.26
C SER A 315 15.38 19.69 8.16
N LEU A 316 14.21 19.21 7.71
CA LEU A 316 14.09 18.16 6.70
C LEU A 316 14.57 18.66 5.33
N LYS A 317 15.40 17.87 4.70
CA LYS A 317 15.90 18.13 3.34
C LYS A 317 14.96 17.53 2.31
N ILE A 318 14.41 18.38 1.45
CA ILE A 318 13.47 17.99 0.41
C ILE A 318 14.20 17.95 -0.93
N GLY A 319 14.00 16.91 -1.71
CA GLY A 319 14.70 16.78 -3.00
C GLY A 319 14.43 15.47 -3.73
N ASN A 320 15.27 15.21 -4.72
CA ASN A 320 15.22 13.96 -5.48
C ASN A 320 15.72 12.80 -4.61
N GLY A 321 14.89 11.80 -4.39
CA GLY A 321 15.18 10.66 -3.51
C GLY A 321 16.39 9.79 -3.90
N LEU A 322 16.99 10.01 -5.08
CA LEU A 322 18.26 9.39 -5.49
C LEU A 322 19.50 10.15 -4.99
N GLU A 323 19.33 11.40 -4.54
CA GLU A 323 20.42 12.20 -3.99
C GLU A 323 20.67 11.80 -2.52
N ASP A 324 21.91 11.92 -2.09
CA ASP A 324 22.28 11.65 -0.70
C ASP A 324 21.68 12.70 0.23
N ASP A 325 21.43 12.32 1.49
CA ASP A 325 20.93 13.20 2.54
C ASP A 325 19.54 13.85 2.29
N ILE A 326 18.72 13.29 1.41
CA ILE A 326 17.34 13.72 1.22
C ILE A 326 16.43 12.94 2.18
N ASP A 327 15.56 13.68 2.91
CA ASP A 327 14.60 13.11 3.86
C ASP A 327 13.21 12.93 3.24
N VAL A 328 12.80 13.83 2.34
CA VAL A 328 11.44 13.86 1.76
C VAL A 328 11.50 14.04 0.25
N GLY A 329 10.88 13.13 -0.47
CA GLY A 329 10.76 13.15 -1.92
C GLY A 329 9.55 13.98 -2.41
N PRO A 330 9.22 13.91 -3.73
CA PRO A 330 8.04 14.53 -4.30
C PRO A 330 6.75 13.76 -4.00
N LEU A 331 5.61 14.38 -4.28
CA LEU A 331 4.34 13.70 -4.47
C LEU A 331 4.34 12.95 -5.80
N ILE A 332 3.52 11.92 -5.93
CA ILE A 332 3.53 11.01 -7.09
C ILE A 332 3.16 11.68 -8.42
N ASN A 333 2.21 12.60 -8.42
CA ASN A 333 1.70 13.25 -9.61
C ASN A 333 1.06 14.61 -9.29
N GLU A 334 0.72 15.37 -10.34
CA GLU A 334 0.11 16.69 -10.23
C GLU A 334 -1.24 16.66 -9.50
N LYS A 335 -2.05 15.61 -9.69
CA LYS A 335 -3.34 15.46 -9.00
C LYS A 335 -3.18 15.33 -7.48
N ALA A 336 -2.11 14.64 -7.04
CA ALA A 336 -1.77 14.55 -5.62
C ALA A 336 -1.31 15.90 -5.07
N LEU A 337 -0.47 16.62 -5.84
CA LEU A 337 -0.02 17.97 -5.50
C LEU A 337 -1.21 18.94 -5.38
N ASP A 338 -2.11 18.94 -6.35
CA ASP A 338 -3.32 19.78 -6.34
C ASP A 338 -4.27 19.41 -5.19
N LYS A 339 -4.36 18.13 -4.86
CA LYS A 339 -5.18 17.67 -3.71
C LYS A 339 -4.63 18.24 -2.41
N VAL A 340 -3.32 18.13 -2.17
CA VAL A 340 -2.68 18.67 -0.96
C VAL A 340 -2.88 20.17 -0.87
N GLU A 341 -2.58 20.89 -1.94
CA GLU A 341 -2.76 22.37 -2.03
C GLU A 341 -4.19 22.79 -1.70
N ARG A 342 -5.18 22.08 -2.24
CA ARG A 342 -6.61 22.38 -1.99
C ARG A 342 -6.96 22.25 -0.50
N TYR A 343 -6.50 21.17 0.17
CA TYR A 343 -6.76 21.02 1.61
C TYR A 343 -6.08 22.12 2.43
N VAL A 344 -4.83 22.41 2.14
CA VAL A 344 -4.08 23.46 2.85
C VAL A 344 -4.72 24.85 2.61
N THR A 345 -5.05 25.18 1.37
CA THR A 345 -5.70 26.46 1.04
C THR A 345 -7.08 26.59 1.72
N SER A 346 -7.85 25.50 1.75
CA SER A 346 -9.15 25.47 2.44
C SER A 346 -9.00 25.67 3.94
N ALA A 347 -8.03 25.04 4.57
CA ALA A 347 -7.74 25.19 5.99
C ALA A 347 -7.36 26.63 6.35
N LEU A 348 -6.43 27.23 5.59
CA LEU A 348 -6.03 28.63 5.76
C LEU A 348 -7.21 29.60 5.58
N ALA A 349 -8.08 29.35 4.59
CA ALA A 349 -9.28 30.14 4.35
C ALA A 349 -10.33 30.00 5.48
N SER A 350 -10.32 28.87 6.18
CA SER A 350 -11.17 28.65 7.38
C SER A 350 -10.59 29.23 8.65
N GLY A 351 -9.36 29.75 8.62
CA GLY A 351 -8.68 30.35 9.76
C GLY A 351 -7.94 29.33 10.65
N ASP A 352 -7.66 28.13 10.14
CA ASP A 352 -6.85 27.14 10.84
C ASP A 352 -5.40 27.60 11.00
N ASP A 353 -4.78 27.35 12.14
CA ASP A 353 -3.47 27.86 12.52
C ASP A 353 -2.34 27.01 11.88
N LEU A 354 -1.65 27.59 10.89
CA LEU A 354 -0.48 27.00 10.24
C LEU A 354 0.79 27.34 11.02
N LEU A 355 1.57 26.32 11.40
CA LEU A 355 2.85 26.48 12.10
C LEU A 355 4.04 26.50 11.14
N THR A 356 4.06 25.65 10.12
CA THR A 356 5.13 25.58 9.13
C THR A 356 4.64 24.93 7.83
N GLY A 357 5.36 25.14 6.72
CA GLY A 357 5.05 24.58 5.41
C GLY A 357 3.95 25.32 4.65
N GLY A 358 2.95 24.61 4.17
CA GLY A 358 1.75 25.16 3.53
C GLY A 358 1.95 25.69 2.10
N HIS A 359 2.99 25.26 1.38
CA HIS A 359 3.27 25.77 0.04
C HIS A 359 3.98 24.74 -0.86
N ARG A 360 3.81 24.93 -2.18
CA ARG A 360 4.55 24.17 -3.19
C ARG A 360 6.00 24.60 -3.24
N ILE A 361 6.90 23.66 -3.45
CA ILE A 361 8.32 23.94 -3.64
C ILE A 361 8.65 23.82 -5.13
N LYS A 362 9.17 24.90 -5.72
CA LYS A 362 9.58 24.92 -7.13
C LYS A 362 10.99 24.34 -7.27
N MET A 363 11.07 23.08 -7.69
CA MET A 363 12.33 22.38 -7.89
C MET A 363 12.24 21.44 -9.11
N ASN A 364 13.15 21.57 -10.07
CA ASN A 364 13.36 20.67 -11.22
C ASN A 364 12.08 20.21 -11.97
N SER A 365 11.07 21.04 -12.06
CA SER A 365 9.74 20.70 -12.59
C SER A 365 9.04 19.53 -11.87
N GLY A 366 9.49 19.16 -10.65
CA GLY A 366 8.91 18.09 -9.85
C GLY A 366 7.69 18.53 -9.02
N TRP A 367 6.97 17.56 -8.49
CA TRP A 367 5.76 17.78 -7.70
C TRP A 367 6.07 17.81 -6.19
N PHE A 368 6.80 18.84 -5.74
CA PHE A 368 7.21 18.97 -4.35
C PHE A 368 6.28 19.87 -3.54
N TYR A 369 6.01 19.45 -2.30
CA TYR A 369 5.23 20.20 -1.32
C TYR A 369 5.95 20.21 0.03
N ALA A 370 5.94 21.35 0.70
CA ALA A 370 6.59 21.53 2.00
C ALA A 370 5.87 20.68 3.07
N PRO A 371 6.59 19.94 3.92
CA PRO A 371 6.02 19.33 5.13
C PRO A 371 5.27 20.38 5.94
N THR A 372 4.00 20.08 6.26
CA THR A 372 3.03 21.08 6.71
C THR A 372 2.41 20.66 8.05
N ILE A 373 2.38 21.56 9.02
CA ILE A 373 1.82 21.31 10.34
C ILE A 373 0.78 22.41 10.66
N PHE A 374 -0.44 21.97 10.95
CA PHE A 374 -1.50 22.79 11.54
C PHE A 374 -1.68 22.47 13.02
N THR A 375 -1.98 23.45 13.84
CA THR A 375 -2.28 23.30 15.27
C THR A 375 -3.69 23.78 15.61
N ASP A 376 -4.13 23.45 16.82
CA ASP A 376 -5.44 23.82 17.37
C ASP A 376 -6.62 23.36 16.49
N ILE A 377 -6.42 22.20 15.84
CA ILE A 377 -7.42 21.60 14.96
C ILE A 377 -8.47 20.88 15.80
N THR A 378 -9.76 21.13 15.50
CA THR A 378 -10.86 20.44 16.15
C THR A 378 -11.04 19.02 15.58
N PRO A 379 -11.56 18.06 16.36
CA PRO A 379 -11.73 16.68 15.90
C PRO A 379 -12.63 16.50 14.67
N ASP A 380 -13.56 17.44 14.40
CA ASP A 380 -14.50 17.42 13.28
C ASP A 380 -13.98 18.18 12.04
N ASN A 381 -12.84 18.86 12.14
CA ASN A 381 -12.22 19.56 11.02
C ASN A 381 -11.87 18.60 9.86
N ALA A 382 -11.94 19.05 8.61
CA ALA A 382 -11.59 18.28 7.44
C ALA A 382 -10.15 17.74 7.48
N LEU A 383 -9.20 18.51 8.05
CA LEU A 383 -7.82 18.06 8.27
C LEU A 383 -7.72 16.90 9.27
N ALA A 384 -8.70 16.75 10.18
CA ALA A 384 -8.76 15.67 11.16
C ALA A 384 -9.55 14.45 10.67
N GLN A 385 -10.46 14.60 9.69
CA GLN A 385 -11.40 13.58 9.27
C GLN A 385 -11.08 12.98 7.89
N GLU A 386 -10.53 13.75 6.96
CA GLU A 386 -10.36 13.33 5.58
C GLU A 386 -8.93 12.90 5.25
N GLU A 387 -8.79 11.87 4.41
CA GLU A 387 -7.48 11.39 3.96
C GLU A 387 -6.88 12.33 2.90
N ILE A 388 -5.84 13.06 3.26
CA ILE A 388 -5.12 13.99 2.37
C ILE A 388 -4.14 13.21 1.48
N PHE A 389 -3.43 12.23 2.02
CA PHE A 389 -2.41 11.41 1.37
C PHE A 389 -1.21 12.24 0.87
N GLY A 390 -0.71 13.09 1.74
CA GLY A 390 0.39 14.01 1.51
C GLY A 390 1.00 14.50 2.83
N PRO A 391 2.04 15.35 2.81
CA PRO A 391 2.84 15.70 3.97
C PRO A 391 2.16 16.77 4.85
N VAL A 392 0.97 16.46 5.36
CA VAL A 392 0.15 17.39 6.18
C VAL A 392 -0.26 16.72 7.48
N VAL A 393 0.03 17.37 8.60
CA VAL A 393 -0.27 16.92 9.97
C VAL A 393 -1.19 17.92 10.65
N ALA A 394 -2.21 17.42 11.34
CA ALA A 394 -3.11 18.17 12.21
C ALA A 394 -2.82 17.83 13.68
N ILE A 395 -2.52 18.83 14.50
CA ILE A 395 -2.34 18.68 15.96
C ILE A 395 -3.66 18.98 16.63
N ILE A 396 -4.14 18.01 17.44
CA ILE A 396 -5.40 18.04 18.18
C ILE A 396 -5.07 17.88 19.67
N GLU A 397 -5.50 18.81 20.50
CA GLU A 397 -5.29 18.79 21.95
C GLU A 397 -6.34 17.94 22.66
N TYR A 398 -5.96 17.32 23.78
CA TYR A 398 -6.89 16.68 24.71
C TYR A 398 -6.50 16.94 26.18
N GLU A 399 -7.47 16.80 27.09
CA GLU A 399 -7.28 16.98 28.55
C GLU A 399 -7.42 15.67 29.35
N THR A 400 -8.20 14.71 28.86
CA THR A 400 -8.45 13.44 29.55
C THR A 400 -8.21 12.24 28.64
N PHE A 401 -7.88 11.10 29.24
CA PHE A 401 -7.67 9.86 28.51
C PHE A 401 -8.92 9.43 27.70
N ASP A 402 -10.10 9.60 28.28
CA ASP A 402 -11.36 9.24 27.61
C ASP A 402 -11.65 10.17 26.40
N GLU A 403 -11.36 11.45 26.53
CA GLU A 403 -11.42 12.41 25.40
C GLU A 403 -10.44 12.01 24.30
N MET A 404 -9.20 11.71 24.67
CA MET A 404 -8.17 11.24 23.76
C MET A 404 -8.66 10.01 22.98
N MET A 405 -9.21 8.99 23.65
CA MET A 405 -9.72 7.79 23.00
C MET A 405 -10.90 8.09 22.06
N ASN A 406 -11.78 9.02 22.44
CA ASN A 406 -12.87 9.47 21.57
C ASN A 406 -12.34 10.14 20.29
N ILE A 407 -11.29 10.96 20.39
CA ILE A 407 -10.64 11.60 19.24
C ILE A 407 -9.94 10.56 18.37
N VAL A 408 -9.19 9.62 18.98
CA VAL A 408 -8.50 8.53 18.25
C VAL A 408 -9.50 7.73 17.42
N ASN A 409 -10.58 7.27 18.05
CA ASN A 409 -11.60 6.43 17.44
C ASN A 409 -12.63 7.21 16.61
N GLY A 410 -12.68 8.53 16.73
CA GLY A 410 -13.68 9.43 16.14
C GLY A 410 -13.52 9.66 14.63
N THR A 411 -13.06 8.67 13.87
CA THR A 411 -13.03 8.71 12.40
C THR A 411 -13.73 7.51 11.80
N ARG A 412 -14.13 7.62 10.56
CA ARG A 412 -14.68 6.48 9.81
C ARG A 412 -13.63 5.42 9.45
N TYR A 413 -12.35 5.75 9.57
CA TYR A 413 -11.23 4.86 9.28
C TYR A 413 -10.73 4.13 10.53
N GLY A 414 -10.00 3.04 10.34
CA GLY A 414 -9.40 2.28 11.43
C GLY A 414 -8.25 1.40 10.94
N LEU A 415 -7.20 1.99 10.34
CA LEU A 415 -6.05 1.21 9.88
C LEU A 415 -4.98 1.10 10.97
N SER A 416 -4.40 2.22 11.41
CA SER A 416 -3.34 2.21 12.42
C SER A 416 -3.46 3.37 13.40
N ALA A 417 -2.96 3.16 14.61
CA ALA A 417 -2.79 4.21 15.62
C ALA A 417 -1.61 3.87 16.54
N ALA A 418 -0.95 4.89 17.07
CA ALA A 418 0.15 4.73 18.02
C ALA A 418 -0.06 5.59 19.26
N ILE A 419 0.51 5.14 20.38
CA ILE A 419 0.60 5.91 21.62
C ILE A 419 2.05 5.98 22.08
N TYR A 420 2.49 7.16 22.50
CA TYR A 420 3.76 7.38 23.18
C TYR A 420 3.48 7.67 24.66
N THR A 421 3.96 6.78 25.51
CA THR A 421 3.81 6.85 26.97
C THR A 421 4.80 5.95 27.69
N LYS A 422 5.22 6.33 28.89
CA LYS A 422 5.98 5.48 29.82
C LYS A 422 5.06 4.83 30.86
N ASP A 423 3.75 5.16 30.89
CA ASP A 423 2.76 4.53 31.76
C ASP A 423 2.22 3.24 31.15
N ILE A 424 2.45 2.13 31.81
CA ILE A 424 2.00 0.82 31.37
C ILE A 424 0.45 0.70 31.33
N ASN A 425 -0.26 1.40 32.23
CA ASN A 425 -1.73 1.34 32.26
C ASN A 425 -2.33 2.07 31.06
N GLU A 426 -1.76 3.22 30.68
CA GLU A 426 -2.15 3.94 29.45
C GLU A 426 -1.93 3.06 28.23
N SER A 427 -0.77 2.39 28.15
CA SER A 427 -0.46 1.47 27.04
C SER A 427 -1.51 0.35 26.91
N PHE A 428 -1.83 -0.34 28.00
CA PHE A 428 -2.80 -1.44 27.96
C PHE A 428 -4.22 -0.97 27.71
N LYS A 429 -4.65 0.17 28.28
CA LYS A 429 -5.96 0.77 27.99
C LYS A 429 -6.07 1.14 26.52
N PHE A 430 -5.06 1.81 25.98
CA PHE A 430 -5.02 2.16 24.56
C PHE A 430 -5.15 0.93 23.66
N MET A 431 -4.31 -0.09 23.86
CA MET A 431 -4.34 -1.31 23.05
C MET A 431 -5.67 -2.07 23.12
N ARG A 432 -6.36 -2.00 24.27
CA ARG A 432 -7.67 -2.64 24.45
C ARG A 432 -8.80 -1.89 23.74
N ASP A 433 -8.76 -0.55 23.78
CA ASP A 433 -9.90 0.30 23.44
C ASP A 433 -9.77 0.98 22.06
N VAL A 434 -8.58 0.91 21.42
CA VAL A 434 -8.38 1.52 20.12
C VAL A 434 -9.07 0.73 19.02
N GLU A 435 -9.80 1.44 18.16
CA GLU A 435 -10.55 0.87 17.04
C GLU A 435 -9.73 0.93 15.72
N THR A 436 -8.62 0.18 15.70
CA THR A 436 -7.76 0.05 14.51
C THR A 436 -7.31 -1.40 14.31
N GLY A 437 -6.90 -1.71 13.09
CA GLY A 437 -6.32 -3.03 12.80
C GLY A 437 -4.90 -3.21 13.33
N LEU A 438 -4.15 -2.10 13.48
CA LEU A 438 -2.76 -2.05 13.91
C LEU A 438 -2.63 -1.03 15.05
N ALA A 439 -2.15 -1.48 16.21
CA ALA A 439 -1.90 -0.63 17.38
C ALA A 439 -0.43 -0.70 17.78
N TYR A 440 0.17 0.46 18.02
CA TYR A 440 1.59 0.60 18.33
C TYR A 440 1.82 1.33 19.66
N VAL A 441 2.88 0.99 20.35
CA VAL A 441 3.32 1.65 21.59
C VAL A 441 4.78 2.05 21.45
N ASN A 442 5.08 3.34 21.70
CA ASN A 442 6.41 3.93 21.64
C ASN A 442 7.16 3.69 20.33
N THR A 443 6.42 3.63 19.23
CA THR A 443 6.95 3.60 17.87
C THR A 443 5.97 4.33 16.95
N SER A 444 6.38 4.61 15.72
CA SER A 444 5.50 5.26 14.73
C SER A 444 4.27 4.41 14.40
N CYS A 445 3.23 5.00 13.84
CA CYS A 445 2.02 4.31 13.40
C CYS A 445 2.19 3.62 12.04
N ILE A 446 3.38 3.63 11.46
CA ILE A 446 3.72 2.99 10.17
C ILE A 446 4.57 1.74 10.42
N GLY A 447 4.56 0.86 9.45
CA GLY A 447 5.29 -0.40 9.48
C GLY A 447 4.35 -1.58 9.30
N ALA A 448 4.92 -2.68 8.86
CA ALA A 448 4.24 -3.96 8.74
C ALA A 448 5.26 -5.08 8.94
N GLU A 449 4.86 -6.09 9.69
CA GLU A 449 5.65 -7.30 9.87
C GLU A 449 5.02 -8.41 9.01
N VAL A 450 5.80 -9.08 8.20
CA VAL A 450 5.32 -10.10 7.25
C VAL A 450 4.55 -11.25 7.92
N GLY A 451 4.78 -11.49 9.21
CA GLY A 451 4.09 -12.51 10.02
C GLY A 451 2.82 -12.02 10.70
N GLN A 452 2.56 -10.71 10.71
CA GLN A 452 1.38 -10.13 11.33
C GLN A 452 0.29 -9.86 10.30
N ASN A 453 -0.96 -9.94 10.74
CA ASN A 453 -2.10 -9.63 9.88
C ASN A 453 -2.18 -8.12 9.64
N PHE A 454 -1.86 -7.68 8.43
CA PHE A 454 -2.03 -6.30 8.01
C PHE A 454 -3.45 -6.07 7.50
N GLY A 455 -4.09 -5.02 7.96
CA GLY A 455 -5.41 -4.59 7.50
C GLY A 455 -6.14 -3.79 8.55
N GLY A 456 -7.15 -3.04 8.11
CA GLY A 456 -7.95 -2.16 8.94
C GLY A 456 -9.27 -2.77 9.41
N ILE A 457 -10.04 -1.93 10.07
CA ILE A 457 -11.45 -2.09 10.37
C ILE A 457 -12.21 -0.87 9.85
N LYS A 458 -13.51 -0.78 10.11
CA LYS A 458 -14.38 0.32 9.64
C LYS A 458 -14.27 0.48 8.10
N ASP A 459 -14.28 1.72 7.60
CA ASP A 459 -14.21 2.01 6.16
C ASP A 459 -12.83 1.75 5.53
N THR A 460 -11.80 1.47 6.33
CA THR A 460 -10.49 1.05 5.81
C THR A 460 -10.56 -0.36 5.22
N SER A 461 -11.23 -1.28 5.91
CA SER A 461 -11.45 -2.65 5.44
C SER A 461 -12.87 -3.10 5.79
N PRO A 462 -13.89 -2.73 4.98
CA PRO A 462 -15.30 -2.90 5.31
C PRO A 462 -15.74 -4.33 5.60
N ILE A 463 -15.00 -5.32 5.12
CA ILE A 463 -15.27 -6.76 5.35
C ILE A 463 -14.18 -7.41 6.21
N SER A 464 -13.41 -6.60 6.94
CA SER A 464 -12.31 -7.08 7.79
C SER A 464 -11.32 -7.99 7.05
N SER A 465 -11.04 -7.68 5.78
CA SER A 465 -10.01 -8.38 5.02
C SER A 465 -8.62 -8.08 5.57
N ARG A 466 -7.68 -8.97 5.28
CA ARG A 466 -6.26 -8.81 5.63
C ARG A 466 -5.41 -8.96 4.39
N GLU A 467 -4.33 -8.21 4.32
CA GLU A 467 -3.44 -8.18 3.15
C GLU A 467 -2.18 -9.02 3.36
N ALA A 468 -1.77 -9.20 4.61
CA ALA A 468 -0.58 -9.95 4.99
C ALA A 468 -0.81 -10.80 6.24
N GLY A 469 0.18 -11.61 6.60
CA GLY A 469 0.16 -12.42 7.81
C GLY A 469 -0.44 -13.82 7.63
N SER A 470 -0.82 -14.45 8.73
CA SER A 470 -1.25 -15.85 8.75
C SER A 470 -2.66 -16.11 8.22
N GLN A 471 -3.43 -15.06 7.95
CA GLN A 471 -4.83 -15.16 7.49
C GLN A 471 -5.00 -14.83 5.99
N MET A 472 -3.92 -14.78 5.24
CA MET A 472 -3.93 -14.59 3.79
C MET A 472 -4.62 -15.73 3.03
#